data_92b4b06ff09bc54b7b843223192238ea
#
_entry.id   92b4b06ff09bc54b7b843223192238ea
#
_cell.length_a   1.000
_cell.length_b   1.000
_cell.length_c   1.000
_cell.angle_alpha   90.00
_cell.angle_beta   90.00
_cell.angle_gamma   90.00
#
_symmetry.space_group_name_H-M   'P 1'
#
loop_
_entity.id
_entity.type
_entity.pdbx_description
1 polymer ?
#
loop_
_entity_poly.entity_id
_entity_poly.type
_entity_poly.pdbx_seq_one_letter_code
_entity_poly.pdbx_strand_id
1 'polypeptide(L)'
;MPLVISSQPAGPRFSITAEAEMPTIVVTAALQNQPMPSGAAPTYEWSATLAFDGSSPATNATFGGGRSTQHSRIAPQVSANASWRIPFTEVRGGVLTVQVILRAGGTEQRAQATWTIAGTNPTGTAIRAFANSIGANRAVFRKKMRQESSLQQFRTPGNWPKYSSDGLGGVGLCQLTRPAPTADQTWSWKENIRSGWALYLEKERIARAYPRNVRSGERFRNLVTAWNRARTAQGLPALPVELPDYTPEQLELDTLRGFNGYANGLHEYRVRLDNGALFVTMDSSGQRGFAEWERVPVAARGTVGDPNYVENVLAQSDF
;
A
#
# COMPACT_ATOMS: atom_id res chain seq x y z
N MET A 1 -13.60 -5.73 46.57
CA MET A 1 -14.78 -5.52 45.74
C MET A 1 -14.33 -5.06 44.38
N PRO A 2 -14.98 -5.49 43.31
CA PRO A 2 -14.38 -5.25 41.99
C PRO A 2 -14.69 -3.82 41.52
N LEU A 3 -13.63 -3.08 41.22
CA LEU A 3 -13.66 -1.94 40.31
C LEU A 3 -13.92 -2.49 38.91
N VAL A 4 -14.81 -1.88 38.15
CA VAL A 4 -15.13 -2.29 36.77
C VAL A 4 -14.98 -1.12 35.81
N ILE A 5 -14.67 -1.44 34.54
CA ILE A 5 -14.59 -0.45 33.48
C ILE A 5 -15.69 -0.74 32.46
N SER A 6 -16.49 0.25 32.14
CA SER A 6 -17.44 0.25 31.01
C SER A 6 -16.98 1.20 29.92
N SER A 7 -17.57 1.11 28.73
CA SER A 7 -17.27 1.98 27.60
C SER A 7 -18.50 2.62 26.98
N GLN A 8 -18.32 3.79 26.37
CA GLN A 8 -19.28 4.42 25.48
C GLN A 8 -18.56 4.70 24.13
N PRO A 9 -19.13 4.20 23.01
CA PRO A 9 -20.30 3.32 22.90
C PRO A 9 -20.09 2.00 23.63
N ALA A 10 -21.19 1.36 24.06
CA ALA A 10 -21.15 0.06 24.70
C ALA A 10 -20.89 -1.04 23.66
N GLY A 11 -20.19 -2.09 24.06
CA GLY A 11 -19.93 -3.26 23.21
C GLY A 11 -18.47 -3.72 23.28
N PRO A 12 -18.18 -4.92 22.80
CA PRO A 12 -16.84 -5.50 22.84
C PRO A 12 -15.93 -5.00 21.68
N ARG A 13 -16.51 -4.26 20.72
CA ARG A 13 -15.82 -3.89 19.48
C ARG A 13 -16.17 -2.46 19.05
N PHE A 14 -15.14 -1.76 18.56
CA PHE A 14 -15.23 -0.47 17.91
C PHE A 14 -14.70 -0.56 16.47
N SER A 15 -15.01 0.45 15.66
CA SER A 15 -14.54 0.49 14.26
C SER A 15 -13.88 1.82 13.95
N ILE A 16 -12.72 1.76 13.30
CA ILE A 16 -12.19 2.88 12.52
C ILE A 16 -13.23 3.19 11.45
N THR A 17 -13.56 4.46 11.29
CA THR A 17 -14.62 4.89 10.36
C THR A 17 -14.22 4.63 8.88
N ALA A 18 -15.21 4.74 7.98
CA ALA A 18 -14.96 4.68 6.54
C ALA A 18 -14.09 5.84 6.04
N GLU A 19 -13.99 6.93 6.79
CA GLU A 19 -13.13 8.08 6.54
C GLU A 19 -11.71 7.91 7.09
N ALA A 20 -11.37 6.71 7.61
CA ALA A 20 -10.11 6.39 8.29
C ALA A 20 -9.87 7.27 9.53
N GLU A 21 -10.86 7.38 10.38
CA GLU A 21 -10.80 8.10 11.66
C GLU A 21 -11.00 7.14 12.82
N MET A 22 -10.32 7.40 13.95
CA MET A 22 -10.48 6.62 15.16
C MET A 22 -11.86 6.86 15.78
N PRO A 23 -12.49 5.82 16.36
CA PRO A 23 -13.72 5.98 17.10
C PRO A 23 -13.48 6.83 18.35
N THR A 24 -14.46 7.66 18.70
CA THR A 24 -14.46 8.29 20.02
C THR A 24 -14.86 7.26 21.07
N ILE A 25 -13.96 6.95 22.02
CA ILE A 25 -14.19 5.99 23.08
C ILE A 25 -14.05 6.72 24.43
N VAL A 26 -15.08 6.65 25.23
CA VAL A 26 -15.05 7.09 26.62
C VAL A 26 -15.17 5.88 27.52
N VAL A 27 -14.23 5.70 28.44
CA VAL A 27 -14.27 4.65 29.46
C VAL A 27 -14.62 5.23 30.81
N THR A 28 -15.37 4.47 31.61
CA THR A 28 -15.81 4.91 32.94
C THR A 28 -15.55 3.81 33.97
N ALA A 29 -14.89 4.15 35.05
CA ALA A 29 -14.66 3.27 36.20
C ALA A 29 -15.76 3.42 37.22
N ALA A 30 -16.28 2.30 37.76
CA ALA A 30 -17.28 2.29 38.81
C ALA A 30 -17.02 1.15 39.80
N LEU A 31 -17.30 1.40 41.08
CA LEU A 31 -17.34 0.36 42.10
C LEU A 31 -18.68 -0.37 42.01
N GLN A 32 -18.64 -1.71 41.90
CA GLN A 32 -19.87 -2.50 41.94
C GLN A 32 -20.42 -2.62 43.34
N ASN A 33 -21.71 -2.26 43.47
CA ASN A 33 -22.51 -2.44 44.72
C ASN A 33 -21.94 -1.74 45.95
N GLN A 34 -21.19 -0.65 45.80
CA GLN A 34 -20.72 0.13 46.93
C GLN A 34 -20.61 1.63 46.63
N PRO A 35 -20.87 2.47 47.66
CA PRO A 35 -20.53 3.87 47.58
C PRO A 35 -19.01 4.07 47.55
N MET A 36 -18.55 5.21 47.02
CA MET A 36 -17.16 5.64 47.13
C MET A 36 -16.72 5.66 48.60
N PRO A 37 -15.48 5.21 48.91
CA PRO A 37 -14.93 5.37 50.26
C PRO A 37 -14.95 6.85 50.67
N SER A 38 -15.37 7.12 51.91
CA SER A 38 -15.36 8.46 52.51
C SER A 38 -13.92 8.91 52.76
N GLY A 39 -13.65 10.20 52.61
CA GLY A 39 -12.31 10.78 52.86
C GLY A 39 -11.83 11.68 51.75
N ALA A 40 -10.55 11.61 51.44
CA ALA A 40 -9.95 12.42 50.36
C ALA A 40 -10.60 12.15 49.00
N ALA A 41 -10.64 13.16 48.16
CA ALA A 41 -11.17 13.04 46.79
C ALA A 41 -10.51 11.88 46.03
N PRO A 42 -11.30 11.07 45.27
CA PRO A 42 -10.75 9.93 44.52
C PRO A 42 -9.81 10.40 43.41
N THR A 43 -8.79 9.61 43.17
CA THR A 43 -7.87 9.81 42.04
C THR A 43 -7.89 8.57 41.16
N TYR A 44 -8.09 8.77 39.87
CA TYR A 44 -8.07 7.74 38.83
C TYR A 44 -6.80 7.91 37.99
N GLU A 45 -6.00 6.86 37.95
CA GLU A 45 -4.83 6.78 37.07
C GLU A 45 -5.14 5.82 35.93
N TRP A 46 -5.35 6.39 34.77
CA TRP A 46 -5.70 5.68 33.54
C TRP A 46 -4.47 5.40 32.68
N SER A 47 -4.43 4.22 32.11
CA SER A 47 -3.47 3.86 31.04
C SER A 47 -4.13 2.97 30.01
N ALA A 48 -3.66 3.03 28.76
CA ALA A 48 -4.14 2.16 27.71
C ALA A 48 -3.00 1.76 26.77
N THR A 49 -3.16 0.58 26.20
CA THR A 49 -2.32 0.07 25.13
C THR A 49 -3.18 -0.46 24.00
N LEU A 50 -2.73 -0.29 22.78
CA LEU A 50 -3.33 -0.86 21.59
C LEU A 50 -2.31 -1.78 20.92
N ALA A 51 -2.65 -3.07 20.82
CA ALA A 51 -1.77 -4.08 20.28
C ALA A 51 -2.42 -4.81 19.09
N PHE A 52 -1.66 -5.00 18.04
CA PHE A 52 -2.06 -5.81 16.89
C PHE A 52 -1.01 -6.85 16.61
N ASP A 53 -1.38 -8.12 16.64
CA ASP A 53 -0.55 -9.23 16.25
C ASP A 53 -0.87 -9.65 14.81
N GLY A 54 -0.06 -9.19 13.87
CA GLY A 54 -0.20 -9.53 12.46
C GLY A 54 0.07 -10.99 12.14
N SER A 55 0.67 -11.77 13.06
CA SER A 55 0.96 -13.19 12.88
C SER A 55 -0.19 -14.10 13.37
N SER A 56 -1.18 -13.54 14.07
CA SER A 56 -2.29 -14.32 14.62
C SER A 56 -3.16 -14.96 13.54
N PRO A 57 -3.53 -16.25 13.68
CA PRO A 57 -4.50 -16.92 12.78
C PRO A 57 -5.84 -16.19 12.70
N ALA A 58 -6.29 -15.54 13.78
CA ALA A 58 -7.52 -14.75 13.81
C ALA A 58 -7.50 -13.57 12.84
N THR A 59 -6.31 -13.04 12.53
CA THR A 59 -6.13 -11.97 11.55
C THR A 59 -5.93 -12.48 10.12
N ASN A 60 -5.88 -13.79 9.94
CA ASN A 60 -5.50 -14.47 8.68
C ASN A 60 -4.14 -14.04 8.15
N ALA A 61 -3.25 -13.67 9.05
CA ALA A 61 -1.91 -13.24 8.76
C ALA A 61 -0.91 -14.41 8.68
N THR A 62 -1.40 -15.62 8.39
CA THR A 62 -0.60 -16.86 8.32
C THR A 62 0.41 -16.91 7.18
N PHE A 63 0.42 -15.89 6.32
CA PHE A 63 1.37 -15.84 5.20
C PHE A 63 2.60 -15.03 5.60
N GLY A 64 3.69 -15.74 5.78
CA GLY A 64 4.97 -15.32 6.31
C GLY A 64 5.54 -13.98 5.84
N GLY A 65 6.53 -13.54 6.52
CA GLY A 65 7.43 -12.46 6.12
C GLY A 65 7.03 -11.06 6.63
N GLY A 66 7.65 -10.65 7.71
CA GLY A 66 7.78 -9.23 8.08
C GLY A 66 6.56 -8.58 8.76
N ARG A 67 5.60 -9.36 9.21
CA ARG A 67 4.44 -8.85 9.94
C ARG A 67 4.80 -8.68 11.41
N SER A 68 5.22 -7.48 11.74
CA SER A 68 5.54 -7.14 13.11
C SER A 68 4.28 -6.98 13.95
N THR A 69 4.33 -7.46 15.18
CA THR A 69 3.40 -7.06 16.23
C THR A 69 3.53 -5.56 16.43
N GLN A 70 2.39 -4.85 16.35
CA GLN A 70 2.34 -3.41 16.52
C GLN A 70 1.85 -3.10 17.94
N HIS A 71 2.58 -2.28 18.68
CA HIS A 71 2.20 -1.81 20.01
C HIS A 71 2.21 -0.30 20.03
N SER A 72 1.11 0.29 20.50
CA SER A 72 1.02 1.72 20.79
C SER A 72 0.63 1.91 22.24
N ARG A 73 1.41 2.70 22.99
CA ARG A 73 1.04 3.19 24.30
C ARG A 73 0.28 4.51 24.13
N ILE A 74 -0.88 4.59 24.76
CA ILE A 74 -1.67 5.81 24.81
C ILE A 74 -1.25 6.58 26.05
N ALA A 75 -1.10 7.90 25.93
CA ALA A 75 -0.66 8.74 27.03
C ALA A 75 -1.53 8.53 28.28
N PRO A 76 -0.94 8.21 29.44
CA PRO A 76 -1.69 8.01 30.68
C PRO A 76 -2.30 9.33 31.16
N GLN A 77 -3.39 9.23 31.92
CA GLN A 77 -4.04 10.37 32.53
C GLN A 77 -4.29 10.12 34.00
N VAL A 78 -3.98 11.10 34.84
CA VAL A 78 -4.36 11.14 36.25
C VAL A 78 -5.40 12.22 36.43
N SER A 79 -6.54 11.89 37.07
CA SER A 79 -7.70 12.77 37.18
C SER A 79 -8.56 12.41 38.37
N ALA A 80 -9.31 13.36 38.91
CA ALA A 80 -10.39 13.11 39.85
C ALA A 80 -11.67 12.59 39.16
N ASN A 81 -11.70 12.58 37.82
CA ASN A 81 -12.85 12.16 37.04
C ASN A 81 -12.81 10.65 36.80
N ALA A 82 -13.90 9.97 37.13
CA ALA A 82 -14.08 8.54 36.87
C ALA A 82 -14.18 8.17 35.37
N SER A 83 -14.30 9.14 34.49
CA SER A 83 -14.38 8.93 33.06
C SER A 83 -13.15 9.47 32.32
N TRP A 84 -12.71 8.74 31.33
CA TRP A 84 -11.57 9.10 30.45
C TRP A 84 -11.94 8.93 29.00
N ARG A 85 -11.81 10.02 28.23
CA ARG A 85 -11.85 9.97 26.76
C ARG A 85 -10.46 9.58 26.27
N ILE A 86 -10.36 8.42 25.59
CA ILE A 86 -9.07 7.90 25.12
C ILE A 86 -8.52 8.80 24.00
N PRO A 87 -7.33 9.42 24.17
CA PRO A 87 -6.77 10.36 23.21
C PRO A 87 -5.99 9.60 22.13
N PHE A 88 -6.66 9.06 21.13
CA PHE A 88 -5.98 8.48 19.96
C PHE A 88 -5.33 9.60 19.13
N THR A 89 -4.05 9.46 18.84
CA THR A 89 -3.27 10.39 18.00
C THR A 89 -3.02 9.85 16.60
N GLU A 90 -3.24 8.56 16.38
CA GLU A 90 -2.96 7.85 15.13
C GLU A 90 -4.08 6.86 14.84
N VAL A 91 -4.29 6.58 13.54
CA VAL A 91 -5.28 5.57 13.11
C VAL A 91 -4.68 4.19 13.29
N ARG A 92 -5.18 3.46 14.29
CA ARG A 92 -4.67 2.15 14.68
C ARG A 92 -5.81 1.22 15.09
N GLY A 93 -5.71 -0.04 14.71
CA GLY A 93 -6.59 -1.09 15.20
C GLY A 93 -5.84 -2.14 16.00
N GLY A 94 -6.57 -3.10 16.52
CA GLY A 94 -6.03 -4.16 17.35
C GLY A 94 -6.83 -4.37 18.64
N VAL A 95 -6.20 -4.96 19.65
CA VAL A 95 -6.76 -5.15 20.98
C VAL A 95 -6.40 -3.94 21.84
N LEU A 96 -7.42 -3.17 22.19
CA LEU A 96 -7.32 -2.07 23.14
C LEU A 96 -7.42 -2.63 24.56
N THR A 97 -6.38 -2.49 25.36
CA THR A 97 -6.37 -2.82 26.78
C THR A 97 -6.32 -1.53 27.58
N VAL A 98 -7.32 -1.31 28.42
CA VAL A 98 -7.41 -0.15 29.32
C VAL A 98 -7.27 -0.62 30.74
N GLN A 99 -6.45 0.07 31.50
CA GLN A 99 -6.28 -0.14 32.95
C GLN A 99 -6.61 1.14 33.71
N VAL A 100 -7.15 0.98 34.90
CA VAL A 100 -7.37 2.07 35.85
C VAL A 100 -6.95 1.67 37.25
N ILE A 101 -6.29 2.59 37.92
CA ILE A 101 -6.01 2.50 39.36
C ILE A 101 -6.82 3.59 40.05
N LEU A 102 -7.73 3.18 40.94
CA LEU A 102 -8.48 4.09 41.79
C LEU A 102 -7.80 4.15 43.17
N ARG A 103 -7.47 5.35 43.61
CA ARG A 103 -7.02 5.62 44.97
C ARG A 103 -8.07 6.49 45.70
N ALA A 104 -8.65 5.97 46.77
CA ALA A 104 -9.65 6.66 47.56
C ALA A 104 -9.63 6.16 49.01
N GLY A 105 -9.74 7.07 50.01
CA GLY A 105 -9.81 6.72 51.41
C GLY A 105 -8.66 5.83 51.93
N GLY A 106 -7.44 6.02 51.38
CA GLY A 106 -6.27 5.21 51.77
C GLY A 106 -6.22 3.81 51.13
N THR A 107 -7.17 3.48 50.25
CA THR A 107 -7.24 2.19 49.56
C THR A 107 -6.87 2.35 48.07
N GLU A 108 -6.31 1.28 47.49
CA GLU A 108 -6.04 1.19 46.06
C GLU A 108 -6.85 0.03 45.45
N GLN A 109 -7.50 0.30 44.35
CA GLN A 109 -8.20 -0.73 43.56
C GLN A 109 -7.78 -0.64 42.09
N ARG A 110 -7.75 -1.77 41.40
CA ARG A 110 -7.33 -1.88 40.00
C ARG A 110 -8.39 -2.59 39.19
N ALA A 111 -8.60 -2.12 37.96
CA ALA A 111 -9.42 -2.82 36.98
C ALA A 111 -8.73 -2.78 35.62
N GLN A 112 -9.04 -3.78 34.79
CA GLN A 112 -8.63 -3.86 33.40
C GLN A 112 -9.80 -4.32 32.55
N ALA A 113 -9.93 -3.76 31.35
CA ALA A 113 -10.88 -4.19 30.34
C ALA A 113 -10.24 -4.17 28.97
N THR A 114 -10.79 -4.99 28.08
CA THR A 114 -10.28 -5.12 26.72
C THR A 114 -11.40 -4.99 25.69
N TRP A 115 -11.07 -4.35 24.57
CA TRP A 115 -11.94 -4.21 23.40
C TRP A 115 -11.16 -4.45 22.14
N THR A 116 -11.87 -4.72 21.04
CA THR A 116 -11.27 -4.80 19.70
C THR A 116 -11.56 -3.51 18.93
N ILE A 117 -10.54 -2.92 18.31
CA ILE A 117 -10.71 -1.87 17.31
C ILE A 117 -10.38 -2.48 15.94
N ALA A 118 -11.36 -2.47 15.04
CA ALA A 118 -11.23 -3.03 13.69
C ALA A 118 -11.44 -1.95 12.62
N GLY A 119 -11.09 -2.26 11.36
CA GLY A 119 -11.24 -1.31 10.27
C GLY A 119 -12.60 -1.36 9.58
N THR A 120 -12.95 -0.28 8.89
CA THR A 120 -14.08 -0.23 7.94
C THR A 120 -13.54 0.08 6.56
N ASN A 121 -13.94 -0.70 5.54
CA ASN A 121 -13.54 -0.44 4.18
C ASN A 121 -14.18 0.84 3.67
N PRO A 122 -13.44 1.69 2.94
CA PRO A 122 -14.00 2.83 2.23
C PRO A 122 -14.87 2.36 1.06
N THR A 123 -15.75 3.23 0.58
CA THR A 123 -16.45 3.02 -0.69
C THR A 123 -15.54 3.34 -1.88
N GLY A 124 -15.82 2.80 -3.06
CA GLY A 124 -15.10 3.15 -4.28
C GLY A 124 -15.14 4.66 -4.57
N THR A 125 -16.27 5.31 -4.30
CA THR A 125 -16.42 6.77 -4.42
C THR A 125 -15.48 7.53 -3.48
N ALA A 126 -15.36 7.09 -2.21
CA ALA A 126 -14.44 7.71 -1.25
C ALA A 126 -12.97 7.52 -1.67
N ILE A 127 -12.61 6.33 -2.15
CA ILE A 127 -11.27 6.05 -2.69
C ILE A 127 -10.95 6.98 -3.86
N ARG A 128 -11.86 7.11 -4.84
CA ARG A 128 -11.68 8.00 -5.99
C ARG A 128 -11.54 9.44 -5.57
N ALA A 129 -12.42 9.93 -4.70
CA ALA A 129 -12.38 11.31 -4.22
C ALA A 129 -11.05 11.63 -3.53
N PHE A 130 -10.58 10.74 -2.65
CA PHE A 130 -9.30 10.91 -1.98
C PHE A 130 -8.12 10.82 -2.96
N ALA A 131 -8.10 9.84 -3.86
CA ALA A 131 -7.05 9.73 -4.86
C ALA A 131 -6.94 11.02 -5.71
N ASN A 132 -8.07 11.57 -6.14
CA ASN A 132 -8.12 12.84 -6.88
C ASN A 132 -7.57 14.01 -6.04
N SER A 133 -7.90 14.09 -4.75
CA SER A 133 -7.45 15.17 -3.86
C SER A 133 -5.94 15.22 -3.65
N ILE A 134 -5.25 14.08 -3.83
CA ILE A 134 -3.78 13.99 -3.74
C ILE A 134 -3.08 13.93 -5.11
N GLY A 135 -3.81 14.19 -6.20
CA GLY A 135 -3.28 14.15 -7.55
C GLY A 135 -3.10 12.74 -8.14
N ALA A 136 -3.56 11.69 -7.46
CA ALA A 136 -3.52 10.30 -7.93
C ALA A 136 -4.72 9.98 -8.84
N ASN A 137 -4.95 10.83 -9.85
CA ASN A 137 -6.17 10.84 -10.66
C ASN A 137 -6.12 9.91 -11.89
N ARG A 138 -5.08 9.09 -12.06
CA ARG A 138 -4.95 8.18 -13.20
C ARG A 138 -5.88 6.97 -13.07
N ALA A 139 -6.63 6.69 -14.12
CA ALA A 139 -7.54 5.53 -14.17
C ALA A 139 -6.79 4.22 -13.95
N VAL A 140 -5.62 4.07 -14.54
CA VAL A 140 -4.78 2.86 -14.41
C VAL A 140 -4.33 2.60 -12.97
N PHE A 141 -4.05 3.64 -12.19
CA PHE A 141 -3.72 3.49 -10.77
C PHE A 141 -4.93 2.98 -9.95
N ARG A 142 -6.14 3.47 -10.26
CA ARG A 142 -7.38 2.96 -9.64
C ARG A 142 -7.66 1.51 -10.03
N LYS A 143 -7.53 1.18 -11.32
CA LYS A 143 -7.63 -0.21 -11.81
C LYS A 143 -6.64 -1.14 -11.12
N LYS A 144 -5.40 -0.67 -10.89
CA LYS A 144 -4.40 -1.41 -10.12
C LYS A 144 -4.90 -1.71 -8.70
N MET A 145 -5.44 -0.73 -7.97
CA MET A 145 -5.97 -0.98 -6.62
C MET A 145 -7.09 -2.03 -6.64
N ARG A 146 -7.93 -2.05 -7.67
CA ARG A 146 -8.96 -3.08 -7.84
C ARG A 146 -8.34 -4.46 -8.07
N GLN A 147 -7.35 -4.56 -8.94
CA GLN A 147 -6.62 -5.81 -9.22
C GLN A 147 -5.95 -6.36 -7.96
N GLU A 148 -5.28 -5.52 -7.18
CA GLU A 148 -4.50 -5.92 -6.01
C GLU A 148 -5.36 -6.37 -4.82
N SER A 149 -6.47 -5.71 -4.59
CA SER A 149 -7.18 -5.86 -3.32
C SER A 149 -8.70 -5.98 -3.44
N SER A 150 -9.25 -5.88 -4.67
CA SER A 150 -10.69 -5.69 -4.87
C SER A 150 -11.25 -4.49 -4.09
N LEU A 151 -10.45 -3.42 -3.98
CA LEU A 151 -10.75 -2.19 -3.25
C LEU A 151 -10.96 -2.39 -1.74
N GLN A 152 -10.29 -3.36 -1.14
CA GLN A 152 -10.39 -3.65 0.28
C GLN A 152 -9.09 -3.31 1.01
N GLN A 153 -9.17 -2.41 1.99
CA GLN A 153 -8.11 -2.21 2.98
C GLN A 153 -8.16 -3.29 4.05
N PHE A 154 -9.38 -3.72 4.38
CA PHE A 154 -9.64 -4.69 5.43
C PHE A 154 -10.38 -5.90 4.86
N ARG A 155 -10.08 -7.05 5.40
CA ARG A 155 -10.68 -8.32 5.01
C ARG A 155 -12.08 -8.50 5.59
N THR A 156 -13.00 -9.04 4.83
CA THR A 156 -14.33 -9.43 5.28
C THR A 156 -14.44 -10.96 5.31
N PRO A 157 -14.95 -11.60 6.38
CA PRO A 157 -15.31 -11.00 7.66
C PRO A 157 -14.09 -10.68 8.54
N GLY A 158 -14.32 -9.98 9.65
CA GLY A 158 -13.29 -9.72 10.68
C GLY A 158 -12.73 -8.31 10.65
N ASN A 159 -12.70 -7.64 9.49
CA ASN A 159 -12.27 -6.25 9.34
C ASN A 159 -10.85 -5.97 9.87
N TRP A 160 -10.00 -6.98 9.79
CA TRP A 160 -8.56 -6.89 9.99
C TRP A 160 -7.86 -6.46 8.69
N PRO A 161 -6.65 -5.91 8.75
CA PRO A 161 -5.92 -5.55 7.54
C PRO A 161 -5.89 -6.68 6.51
N LYS A 162 -6.15 -6.36 5.25
CA LYS A 162 -6.10 -7.33 4.17
C LYS A 162 -4.64 -7.51 3.74
N TYR A 163 -4.13 -8.70 3.95
CA TYR A 163 -2.81 -9.12 3.46
C TYR A 163 -2.93 -9.91 2.17
N SER A 164 -1.86 -9.86 1.35
CA SER A 164 -1.74 -10.69 0.14
C SER A 164 -1.73 -12.19 0.47
N SER A 165 -2.24 -12.99 -0.45
CA SER A 165 -2.25 -14.45 -0.32
C SER A 165 -0.95 -15.13 -0.78
N ASP A 166 -0.03 -14.38 -1.39
CA ASP A 166 1.24 -14.88 -1.95
C ASP A 166 2.36 -15.07 -0.91
N GLY A 167 2.08 -14.73 0.36
CA GLY A 167 3.06 -14.83 1.43
C GLY A 167 4.10 -13.69 1.49
N LEU A 168 4.08 -12.75 0.56
CA LEU A 168 5.03 -11.64 0.50
C LEU A 168 4.68 -10.49 1.45
N GLY A 169 3.48 -10.52 2.06
CA GLY A 169 3.09 -9.57 3.09
C GLY A 169 2.57 -8.23 2.55
N GLY A 170 2.14 -8.18 1.31
CA GLY A 170 1.45 -6.99 0.77
C GLY A 170 0.21 -6.65 1.59
N VAL A 171 -0.04 -5.36 1.88
CA VAL A 171 -1.15 -4.93 2.73
C VAL A 171 -2.02 -3.86 2.09
N GLY A 172 -3.31 -4.01 2.28
CA GLY A 172 -4.33 -3.00 1.98
C GLY A 172 -4.62 -2.79 0.49
N LEU A 173 -5.17 -1.63 0.17
CA LEU A 173 -5.64 -1.28 -1.17
C LEU A 173 -4.54 -1.39 -2.25
N CYS A 174 -3.33 -0.94 -1.93
CA CYS A 174 -2.20 -0.91 -2.87
C CYS A 174 -1.27 -2.10 -2.75
N GLN A 175 -1.54 -3.04 -1.83
CA GLN A 175 -0.69 -4.21 -1.55
C GLN A 175 0.78 -3.81 -1.31
N LEU A 176 0.98 -2.83 -0.41
CA LEU A 176 2.31 -2.37 -0.05
C LEU A 176 3.11 -3.49 0.60
N THR A 177 4.32 -3.78 0.08
CA THR A 177 5.11 -4.94 0.48
C THR A 177 6.51 -4.54 0.96
N ARG A 178 7.20 -3.70 0.20
CA ARG A 178 8.59 -3.29 0.48
C ARG A 178 8.78 -1.79 0.22
N PRO A 179 9.37 -1.05 1.19
CA PRO A 179 9.69 -1.49 2.55
C PRO A 179 8.44 -2.02 3.28
N ALA A 180 8.63 -2.76 4.39
CA ALA A 180 7.52 -3.29 5.18
C ALA A 180 6.55 -2.15 5.56
N PRO A 181 5.23 -2.33 5.37
CA PRO A 181 4.26 -1.29 5.64
C PRO A 181 4.31 -0.82 7.09
N THR A 182 4.22 0.48 7.29
CA THR A 182 4.06 1.06 8.61
C THR A 182 2.69 0.73 9.18
N ALA A 183 2.51 0.98 10.47
CA ALA A 183 1.21 0.79 11.08
C ALA A 183 0.15 1.75 10.50
N ASP A 184 0.53 2.99 10.12
CA ASP A 184 -0.39 3.93 9.46
C ASP A 184 -0.84 3.41 8.09
N GLN A 185 0.09 2.90 7.29
CA GLN A 185 -0.22 2.29 5.99
C GLN A 185 -1.08 1.02 6.12
N THR A 186 -0.98 0.33 7.27
CA THR A 186 -1.76 -0.87 7.57
C THR A 186 -3.20 -0.53 7.95
N TRP A 187 -3.42 0.51 8.76
CA TRP A 187 -4.71 0.82 9.37
C TRP A 187 -5.45 2.01 8.73
N SER A 188 -4.75 2.91 8.06
CA SER A 188 -5.35 4.01 7.31
C SER A 188 -5.31 3.73 5.81
N TRP A 189 -6.47 3.51 5.20
CA TRP A 189 -6.56 3.35 3.76
C TRP A 189 -6.09 4.60 3.00
N LYS A 190 -6.20 5.78 3.60
CA LYS A 190 -5.71 7.03 3.02
C LYS A 190 -4.17 7.03 2.94
N GLU A 191 -3.49 6.60 4.01
CA GLU A 191 -2.02 6.47 4.02
C GLU A 191 -1.54 5.35 3.10
N ASN A 192 -2.32 4.25 2.99
CA ASN A 192 -2.03 3.18 2.04
C ASN A 192 -2.08 3.68 0.59
N ILE A 193 -3.12 4.46 0.21
CA ILE A 193 -3.21 5.06 -1.13
C ILE A 193 -2.10 6.09 -1.36
N ARG A 194 -1.81 6.97 -0.38
CA ARG A 194 -0.76 7.99 -0.51
C ARG A 194 0.60 7.35 -0.79
N SER A 195 0.93 6.31 -0.04
CA SER A 195 2.17 5.57 -0.22
C SER A 195 2.20 4.76 -1.52
N GLY A 196 1.06 4.16 -1.89
CA GLY A 196 0.92 3.47 -3.18
C GLY A 196 1.10 4.41 -4.37
N TRP A 197 0.60 5.65 -4.27
CA TRP A 197 0.81 6.68 -5.28
C TRP A 197 2.27 7.12 -5.37
N ALA A 198 2.92 7.33 -4.23
CA ALA A 198 4.36 7.67 -4.21
C ALA A 198 5.19 6.57 -4.89
N LEU A 199 4.88 5.30 -4.60
CA LEU A 199 5.52 4.16 -5.28
C LEU A 199 5.23 4.15 -6.78
N TYR A 200 3.99 4.49 -7.21
CA TYR A 200 3.64 4.61 -8.62
C TYR A 200 4.52 5.64 -9.33
N LEU A 201 4.68 6.83 -8.75
CA LEU A 201 5.53 7.88 -9.31
C LEU A 201 7.01 7.48 -9.36
N GLU A 202 7.50 6.73 -8.39
CA GLU A 202 8.85 6.16 -8.43
C GLU A 202 9.02 5.18 -9.60
N LYS A 203 8.05 4.27 -9.81
CA LYS A 203 8.08 3.34 -10.95
C LYS A 203 7.99 4.07 -12.28
N GLU A 204 7.18 5.13 -12.38
CA GLU A 204 7.12 5.98 -13.58
C GLU A 204 8.47 6.64 -13.87
N ARG A 205 9.15 7.16 -12.84
CA ARG A 205 10.48 7.75 -13.01
C ARG A 205 11.50 6.74 -13.56
N ILE A 206 11.44 5.49 -13.08
CA ILE A 206 12.30 4.41 -13.55
C ILE A 206 11.96 4.05 -15.01
N ALA A 207 10.67 3.87 -15.33
CA ALA A 207 10.22 3.58 -16.68
C ALA A 207 10.60 4.70 -17.67
N ARG A 208 10.45 5.96 -17.28
CA ARG A 208 10.83 7.14 -18.07
C ARG A 208 12.34 7.20 -18.36
N ALA A 209 13.18 6.71 -17.46
CA ALA A 209 14.62 6.67 -17.68
C ALA A 209 15.08 5.52 -18.59
N TYR A 210 14.26 4.50 -18.78
CA TYR A 210 14.64 3.27 -19.46
C TYR A 210 15.07 3.48 -20.93
N PRO A 211 14.34 4.22 -21.80
CA PRO A 211 14.76 4.48 -23.15
C PRO A 211 16.17 5.09 -23.25
N ARG A 212 16.48 6.05 -22.41
CA ARG A 212 17.82 6.66 -22.34
C ARG A 212 18.89 5.65 -21.96
N ASN A 213 18.59 4.79 -20.97
CA ASN A 213 19.53 3.76 -20.51
C ASN A 213 19.80 2.73 -21.61
N VAL A 214 18.76 2.35 -22.37
CA VAL A 214 18.90 1.46 -23.54
C VAL A 214 19.77 2.08 -24.62
N ARG A 215 19.51 3.34 -24.99
CA ARG A 215 20.31 4.07 -26.01
C ARG A 215 21.80 4.11 -25.66
N SER A 216 22.13 4.29 -24.39
CA SER A 216 23.52 4.29 -23.92
C SER A 216 24.10 2.89 -23.70
N GLY A 217 23.29 1.84 -23.78
CA GLY A 217 23.69 0.45 -23.57
C GLY A 217 24.52 -0.10 -24.72
N GLU A 218 25.48 -0.97 -24.40
CA GLU A 218 26.36 -1.59 -25.37
C GLU A 218 25.59 -2.43 -26.41
N ARG A 219 24.61 -3.20 -25.97
CA ARG A 219 23.79 -4.07 -26.84
C ARG A 219 23.13 -3.27 -27.99
N PHE A 220 22.49 -2.15 -27.66
CA PHE A 220 21.82 -1.31 -28.65
C PHE A 220 22.85 -0.68 -29.62
N ARG A 221 23.95 -0.14 -29.13
CA ARG A 221 25.02 0.43 -29.94
C ARG A 221 25.61 -0.59 -30.91
N ASN A 222 25.84 -1.83 -30.45
CA ASN A 222 26.35 -2.91 -31.29
C ASN A 222 25.36 -3.28 -32.39
N LEU A 223 24.06 -3.29 -32.12
CA LEU A 223 23.03 -3.53 -33.15
C LEU A 223 22.97 -2.41 -34.19
N VAL A 224 23.06 -1.14 -33.75
CA VAL A 224 23.17 0.02 -34.71
C VAL A 224 24.41 -0.09 -35.56
N THR A 225 25.55 -0.46 -34.99
CA THR A 225 26.80 -0.66 -35.73
C THR A 225 26.64 -1.79 -36.74
N ALA A 226 26.08 -2.92 -36.37
CA ALA A 226 25.86 -4.04 -37.28
C ALA A 226 24.89 -3.69 -38.43
N TRP A 227 23.81 -2.96 -38.11
CA TRP A 227 22.86 -2.47 -39.08
C TRP A 227 23.52 -1.54 -40.10
N ASN A 228 24.33 -0.59 -39.65
CA ASN A 228 25.08 0.31 -40.53
C ASN A 228 26.14 -0.42 -41.39
N ARG A 229 26.80 -1.44 -40.85
CA ARG A 229 27.74 -2.27 -41.63
C ARG A 229 27.02 -3.00 -42.77
N ALA A 230 25.81 -3.53 -42.51
CA ALA A 230 25.01 -4.18 -43.54
C ALA A 230 24.59 -3.20 -44.65
N ARG A 231 24.28 -1.94 -44.31
CA ARG A 231 23.98 -0.87 -45.29
C ARG A 231 25.18 -0.55 -46.17
N THR A 232 26.34 -0.34 -45.53
CA THR A 232 27.58 -0.02 -46.29
C THR A 232 27.99 -1.15 -47.21
N ALA A 233 27.78 -2.41 -46.83
CA ALA A 233 28.00 -3.56 -47.70
C ALA A 233 27.08 -3.56 -48.95
N GLN A 234 25.95 -2.87 -48.90
CA GLN A 234 25.00 -2.67 -50.00
C GLN A 234 25.25 -1.36 -50.78
N GLY A 235 26.35 -0.67 -50.50
CA GLY A 235 26.68 0.61 -51.14
C GLY A 235 25.88 1.81 -50.62
N LEU A 236 25.16 1.65 -49.51
CA LEU A 236 24.37 2.71 -48.88
C LEU A 236 25.19 3.41 -47.77
N PRO A 237 25.02 4.71 -47.55
CA PRO A 237 25.70 5.41 -46.46
C PRO A 237 25.27 4.94 -45.05
N ALA A 238 26.20 4.98 -44.11
CA ALA A 238 25.86 4.83 -42.71
C ALA A 238 24.99 6.01 -42.22
N LEU A 239 24.03 5.74 -41.37
CA LEU A 239 23.06 6.74 -40.86
C LEU A 239 22.95 6.71 -39.34
N PRO A 240 22.63 7.84 -38.72
CA PRO A 240 22.24 7.84 -37.33
C PRO A 240 20.94 7.06 -37.14
N VAL A 241 20.88 6.25 -36.07
CA VAL A 241 19.67 5.53 -35.66
C VAL A 241 19.26 6.02 -34.28
N GLU A 242 18.04 6.53 -34.19
CA GLU A 242 17.44 7.00 -32.97
C GLU A 242 16.49 5.93 -32.43
N LEU A 243 16.46 5.77 -31.08
CA LEU A 243 15.44 5.04 -30.38
C LEU A 243 14.62 6.09 -29.63
N PRO A 244 13.33 6.31 -29.96
CA PRO A 244 12.54 7.37 -29.34
C PRO A 244 12.32 7.12 -27.85
N ASP A 245 11.92 8.15 -27.11
CA ASP A 245 11.37 7.97 -25.77
C ASP A 245 10.02 7.25 -25.84
N TYR A 246 9.59 6.69 -24.73
CA TYR A 246 8.27 6.06 -24.65
C TYR A 246 7.15 7.06 -24.94
N THR A 247 6.14 6.62 -25.67
CA THR A 247 4.86 7.33 -25.71
C THR A 247 4.21 7.36 -24.33
N PRO A 248 3.25 8.26 -24.05
CA PRO A 248 2.54 8.27 -22.79
C PRO A 248 1.91 6.93 -22.44
N GLU A 249 1.35 6.21 -23.41
CA GLU A 249 0.77 4.89 -23.22
C GLU A 249 1.83 3.85 -22.86
N GLN A 250 2.92 3.77 -23.59
CA GLN A 250 4.04 2.86 -23.30
C GLN A 250 4.60 3.11 -21.91
N LEU A 251 4.78 4.39 -21.53
CA LEU A 251 5.25 4.78 -20.21
C LEU A 251 4.30 4.30 -19.10
N GLU A 252 3.00 4.45 -19.29
CA GLU A 252 2.00 3.99 -18.31
C GLU A 252 2.04 2.47 -18.14
N LEU A 253 2.15 1.73 -19.24
CA LEU A 253 2.21 0.27 -19.20
C LEU A 253 3.50 -0.26 -18.56
N ASP A 254 4.66 0.34 -18.86
CA ASP A 254 5.92 0.00 -18.21
C ASP A 254 5.95 0.40 -16.72
N THR A 255 5.28 1.49 -16.36
CA THR A 255 5.06 1.86 -14.96
C THR A 255 4.29 0.77 -14.22
N LEU A 256 3.21 0.26 -14.79
CA LEU A 256 2.46 -0.87 -14.21
C LEU A 256 3.32 -2.11 -14.09
N ARG A 257 4.09 -2.43 -15.12
CA ARG A 257 4.99 -3.59 -15.10
C ARG A 257 5.97 -3.51 -13.93
N GLY A 258 6.41 -2.31 -13.59
CA GLY A 258 7.30 -2.03 -12.46
C GLY A 258 6.73 -2.44 -11.09
N PHE A 259 5.43 -2.51 -10.92
CA PHE A 259 4.80 -3.01 -9.68
C PHE A 259 4.92 -4.53 -9.53
N ASN A 260 4.96 -5.27 -10.63
CA ASN A 260 5.01 -6.72 -10.62
C ASN A 260 6.45 -7.28 -10.49
N GLY A 261 7.38 -6.49 -9.93
CA GLY A 261 8.76 -6.91 -9.69
C GLY A 261 9.73 -6.62 -10.83
N TYR A 262 9.28 -6.10 -11.96
CA TYR A 262 10.13 -5.66 -13.06
C TYR A 262 10.20 -4.15 -13.12
N ALA A 263 11.40 -3.62 -13.09
CA ALA A 263 11.61 -2.18 -13.27
C ALA A 263 11.45 -1.73 -14.73
N ASN A 264 11.48 -2.67 -15.71
CA ASN A 264 11.50 -2.40 -17.14
C ASN A 264 11.08 -3.66 -17.91
N GLY A 265 10.92 -3.54 -19.25
CA GLY A 265 10.89 -4.73 -20.12
C GLY A 265 9.49 -5.21 -20.47
N LEU A 266 8.47 -4.35 -20.40
CA LEU A 266 7.24 -4.59 -21.13
C LEU A 266 7.40 -4.25 -22.61
N HIS A 267 8.23 -3.25 -22.93
CA HIS A 267 8.62 -2.90 -24.27
C HIS A 267 10.13 -3.08 -24.44
N GLU A 268 10.51 -3.74 -25.54
CA GLU A 268 11.88 -3.86 -26.01
C GLU A 268 11.99 -3.25 -27.40
N TYR A 269 13.21 -2.87 -27.82
CA TYR A 269 13.42 -2.45 -29.19
C TYR A 269 13.31 -3.67 -30.14
N ARG A 270 12.64 -3.44 -31.26
CA ARG A 270 12.30 -4.49 -32.20
C ARG A 270 13.53 -4.98 -32.94
N VAL A 271 13.69 -6.28 -33.03
CA VAL A 271 14.68 -6.94 -33.88
C VAL A 271 13.97 -7.86 -34.88
N ARG A 272 14.60 -8.11 -36.02
CA ARG A 272 14.09 -9.07 -36.98
C ARG A 272 14.21 -10.48 -36.43
N LEU A 273 13.14 -11.26 -36.55
CA LEU A 273 13.08 -12.62 -36.02
C LEU A 273 14.06 -13.58 -36.70
N ASP A 274 14.39 -13.34 -37.97
CA ASP A 274 15.19 -14.22 -38.81
C ASP A 274 16.70 -14.12 -38.55
N ASN A 275 17.21 -12.96 -38.17
CA ASN A 275 18.65 -12.73 -38.02
C ASN A 275 19.05 -11.88 -36.80
N GLY A 276 18.11 -11.50 -35.95
CA GLY A 276 18.38 -10.65 -34.80
C GLY A 276 18.84 -9.23 -35.12
N ALA A 277 18.74 -8.80 -36.38
CA ALA A 277 19.13 -7.45 -36.81
C ALA A 277 18.11 -6.42 -36.29
N LEU A 278 18.59 -5.20 -35.95
CA LEU A 278 17.72 -4.12 -35.53
C LEU A 278 16.70 -3.79 -36.63
N PHE A 279 15.44 -3.70 -36.25
CA PHE A 279 14.40 -3.19 -37.12
C PHE A 279 14.45 -1.66 -37.10
N VAL A 280 14.65 -1.05 -38.23
CA VAL A 280 14.79 0.40 -38.38
C VAL A 280 13.88 0.89 -39.50
N THR A 281 13.03 1.84 -39.18
CA THR A 281 12.21 2.60 -40.12
C THR A 281 12.94 3.89 -40.49
N MET A 282 12.92 4.25 -41.77
CA MET A 282 13.56 5.47 -42.25
C MET A 282 12.61 6.66 -42.12
N ASP A 283 13.16 7.83 -41.85
CA ASP A 283 12.42 9.07 -42.00
C ASP A 283 12.06 9.37 -43.48
N SER A 284 11.21 10.35 -43.71
CA SER A 284 10.76 10.73 -45.03
C SER A 284 11.89 11.26 -45.94
N SER A 285 13.00 11.72 -45.34
CA SER A 285 14.18 12.20 -46.09
C SER A 285 15.17 11.07 -46.42
N GLY A 286 15.03 9.91 -45.79
CA GLY A 286 15.98 8.81 -45.89
C GLY A 286 17.32 9.05 -45.20
N GLN A 287 17.43 10.09 -44.37
CA GLN A 287 18.69 10.51 -43.73
C GLN A 287 18.82 10.07 -42.26
N ARG A 288 17.73 9.59 -41.67
CA ARG A 288 17.71 9.08 -40.30
C ARG A 288 16.96 7.77 -40.23
N GLY A 289 17.40 6.88 -39.35
CA GLY A 289 16.70 5.67 -39.01
C GLY A 289 16.10 5.79 -37.60
N PHE A 290 14.92 5.18 -37.40
CA PHE A 290 14.27 5.06 -36.12
C PHE A 290 14.10 3.60 -35.77
N ALA A 291 14.64 3.19 -34.63
CA ALA A 291 14.29 1.92 -34.00
C ALA A 291 12.94 2.03 -33.30
N GLU A 292 12.18 0.95 -33.30
CA GLU A 292 10.83 0.92 -32.75
C GLU A 292 10.78 0.15 -31.43
N TRP A 293 9.92 0.62 -30.53
CA TRP A 293 9.53 -0.14 -29.35
C TRP A 293 8.47 -1.18 -29.72
N GLU A 294 8.68 -2.40 -29.30
CA GLU A 294 7.72 -3.49 -29.46
C GLU A 294 7.33 -4.03 -28.09
N ARG A 295 6.02 -4.26 -27.89
CA ARG A 295 5.53 -4.89 -26.66
C ARG A 295 5.95 -6.35 -26.64
N VAL A 296 6.64 -6.77 -25.58
CA VAL A 296 7.07 -8.16 -25.39
C VAL A 296 5.84 -9.05 -25.22
N PRO A 297 5.67 -10.09 -26.06
CA PRO A 297 4.56 -11.03 -25.92
C PRO A 297 4.57 -11.69 -24.54
N VAL A 298 3.39 -11.99 -24.00
CA VAL A 298 3.25 -12.59 -22.66
C VAL A 298 4.11 -13.84 -22.49
N ALA A 299 4.13 -14.70 -23.50
CA ALA A 299 4.92 -15.95 -23.49
C ALA A 299 6.45 -15.73 -23.42
N ALA A 300 6.92 -14.54 -23.81
CA ALA A 300 8.35 -14.18 -23.78
C ALA A 300 8.73 -13.35 -22.54
N ARG A 301 7.76 -12.97 -21.72
CA ARG A 301 8.03 -12.25 -20.45
C ARG A 301 8.62 -13.18 -19.42
N GLY A 302 9.57 -12.67 -18.66
CA GLY A 302 10.19 -13.47 -17.60
C GLY A 302 9.18 -13.95 -16.54
N THR A 303 9.55 -14.99 -15.82
CA THR A 303 8.71 -15.70 -14.84
C THR A 303 8.64 -15.04 -13.46
N VAL A 304 9.36 -13.93 -13.22
CA VAL A 304 9.27 -13.18 -11.97
C VAL A 304 7.97 -12.38 -11.98
N GLY A 305 7.12 -12.60 -10.99
CA GLY A 305 5.78 -12.01 -10.92
C GLY A 305 4.80 -12.62 -11.93
N ASP A 306 3.63 -12.00 -12.08
CA ASP A 306 2.62 -12.41 -13.05
C ASP A 306 2.93 -11.84 -14.45
N PRO A 307 3.21 -12.65 -15.48
CA PRO A 307 3.46 -12.16 -16.83
C PRO A 307 2.24 -11.44 -17.44
N ASN A 308 1.02 -11.74 -16.97
CA ASN A 308 -0.23 -11.11 -17.42
C ASN A 308 -0.64 -9.90 -16.56
N TYR A 309 0.19 -9.46 -15.60
CA TYR A 309 -0.19 -8.44 -14.63
C TYR A 309 -0.76 -7.17 -15.27
N VAL A 310 -0.10 -6.66 -16.31
CA VAL A 310 -0.53 -5.44 -17.00
C VAL A 310 -1.89 -5.63 -17.66
N GLU A 311 -2.10 -6.76 -18.34
CA GLU A 311 -3.36 -7.13 -18.97
C GLU A 311 -4.47 -7.27 -17.93
N ASN A 312 -4.18 -7.93 -16.81
CA ASN A 312 -5.11 -8.11 -15.72
C ASN A 312 -5.54 -6.77 -15.09
N VAL A 313 -4.60 -5.83 -14.92
CA VAL A 313 -4.93 -4.47 -14.45
C VAL A 313 -5.78 -3.72 -15.48
N LEU A 314 -5.42 -3.77 -16.77
CA LEU A 314 -6.17 -3.07 -17.82
C LEU A 314 -7.59 -3.60 -17.97
N ALA A 315 -7.81 -4.89 -17.76
CA ALA A 315 -9.12 -5.53 -17.80
C ALA A 315 -10.05 -5.11 -16.65
N GLN A 316 -9.50 -4.56 -15.54
CA GLN A 316 -10.33 -4.06 -14.45
C GLN A 316 -11.18 -2.86 -14.89
N SER A 317 -12.41 -2.79 -14.39
CA SER A 317 -13.23 -1.59 -14.55
C SER A 317 -12.68 -0.45 -13.67
N ASP A 318 -12.70 0.78 -14.18
CA ASP A 318 -12.53 1.98 -13.35
C ASP A 318 -13.78 2.17 -12.45
N PHE A 319 -13.63 2.90 -11.34
CA PHE A 319 -14.70 3.10 -10.36
C PHE A 319 -14.75 4.54 -9.88
#